data_ad4804e4a1e15246a7528e016dca5282
#
_entry.id   ad4804e4a1e15246a7528e016dca5282
#
_cell.length_a   1.000
_cell.length_b   1.000
_cell.length_c   1.000
_cell.angle_alpha   90.00
_cell.angle_beta   90.00
_cell.angle_gamma   90.00
#
_symmetry.space_group_name_H-M   'P 1'
#
loop_
_entity.id
_entity.type
_entity.pdbx_description
1 polymer ?
#
loop_
_entity_poly.entity_id
_entity_poly.type
_entity_poly.pdbx_seq_one_letter_code
_entity_poly.pdbx_strand_id
1 'polypeptide(L)'
;MDAATLLRVTRKRHGLDQRALARRAGTSQGQISKIERGVVSPSTSTLERLLGVMGERLELGAQPGPRPNQSTGELRRDYERLSAEERVARAAALSEALTTIALTGEDD
;
A
#
# COMPACT_ATOMS: atom_id res chain seq x y z
N MET A 1 1.08 6.34 1.33
CA MET A 1 0.95 6.28 -0.14
C MET A 1 -0.40 5.68 -0.48
N ASP A 2 -1.16 6.34 -1.32
CA ASP A 2 -2.46 5.81 -1.75
C ASP A 2 -2.34 4.92 -2.99
N ALA A 3 -3.43 4.26 -3.36
CA ALA A 3 -3.44 3.35 -4.50
C ALA A 3 -3.12 4.07 -5.82
N ALA A 4 -3.58 5.30 -5.98
CA ALA A 4 -3.32 6.09 -7.18
C ALA A 4 -1.83 6.35 -7.37
N THR A 5 -1.16 6.78 -6.32
CA THR A 5 0.28 7.06 -6.34
C THR A 5 1.08 5.78 -6.49
N LEU A 6 0.71 4.71 -5.77
CA LEU A 6 1.38 3.42 -5.86
C LEU A 6 1.36 2.89 -7.30
N LEU A 7 0.19 2.89 -7.93
CA LEU A 7 0.05 2.40 -9.30
C LEU A 7 0.88 3.25 -10.27
N ARG A 8 0.80 4.56 -10.17
CA ARG A 8 1.53 5.47 -11.07
C ARG A 8 3.04 5.32 -10.92
N VAL A 9 3.54 5.30 -9.69
CA VAL A 9 4.98 5.17 -9.42
C VAL A 9 5.49 3.83 -9.93
N THR A 10 4.79 2.74 -9.65
CA THR A 10 5.16 1.40 -10.08
C THR A 10 5.16 1.30 -11.60
N ARG A 11 4.12 1.82 -12.26
CA ARG A 11 4.03 1.84 -13.71
C ARG A 11 5.22 2.56 -14.35
N LYS A 12 5.55 3.74 -13.85
CA LYS A 12 6.68 4.54 -14.37
C LYS A 12 8.01 3.85 -14.13
N ARG A 13 8.18 3.20 -13.00
CA ARG A 13 9.40 2.44 -12.70
C ARG A 13 9.64 1.32 -13.69
N HIS A 14 8.55 0.70 -14.19
CA HIS A 14 8.63 -0.34 -15.22
C HIS A 14 8.67 0.21 -16.65
N GLY A 15 8.71 1.53 -16.80
CA GLY A 15 8.79 2.15 -18.13
C GLY A 15 7.53 2.00 -18.98
N LEU A 16 6.37 1.77 -18.36
CA LEU A 16 5.11 1.58 -19.05
C LEU A 16 4.31 2.89 -19.10
N ASP A 17 3.66 3.14 -20.23
CA ASP A 17 2.62 4.15 -20.27
C ASP A 17 1.27 3.56 -19.85
N GLN A 18 0.26 4.41 -19.72
CA GLN A 18 -1.06 3.95 -19.27
C GLN A 18 -1.69 2.95 -20.24
N ARG A 19 -1.48 3.12 -21.55
CA ARG A 19 -1.99 2.20 -22.57
C ARG A 19 -1.34 0.83 -22.48
N ALA A 20 -0.03 0.81 -22.28
CA ALA A 20 0.70 -0.45 -22.18
C ALA A 20 0.24 -1.25 -20.97
N LEU A 21 0.09 -0.58 -19.83
CA LEU A 21 -0.44 -1.22 -18.62
C LEU A 21 -1.87 -1.72 -18.84
N ALA A 22 -2.72 -0.91 -19.47
CA ALA A 22 -4.10 -1.28 -19.74
C ALA A 22 -4.19 -2.55 -20.60
N ARG A 23 -3.38 -2.61 -21.66
CA ARG A 23 -3.32 -3.80 -22.53
C ARG A 23 -2.90 -5.05 -21.77
N ARG A 24 -1.87 -4.95 -20.94
CA ARG A 24 -1.39 -6.09 -20.13
C ARG A 24 -2.43 -6.55 -19.11
N ALA A 25 -3.17 -5.62 -18.56
CA ALA A 25 -4.15 -5.92 -17.53
C ALA A 25 -5.55 -6.28 -18.08
N GLY A 26 -5.75 -6.18 -19.38
CA GLY A 26 -7.05 -6.44 -20.00
C GLY A 26 -8.11 -5.40 -19.63
N THR A 27 -7.70 -4.14 -19.49
CA THR A 27 -8.59 -3.03 -19.16
C THR A 27 -8.36 -1.87 -20.13
N SER A 28 -9.06 -0.75 -19.94
CA SER A 28 -8.91 0.43 -20.79
C SER A 28 -7.92 1.43 -20.19
N GLN A 29 -7.28 2.22 -21.06
CA GLN A 29 -6.43 3.33 -20.62
C GLN A 29 -7.23 4.33 -19.77
N GLY A 30 -8.50 4.58 -20.13
CA GLY A 30 -9.37 5.45 -19.35
C GLY A 30 -9.56 4.98 -17.92
N GLN A 31 -9.65 3.67 -17.69
CA GLN A 31 -9.77 3.10 -16.35
C GLN A 31 -8.48 3.30 -15.56
N ILE A 32 -7.33 3.05 -16.17
CA ILE A 32 -6.03 3.30 -15.53
C ILE A 32 -5.90 4.78 -15.15
N SER A 33 -6.26 5.67 -16.08
CA SER A 33 -6.21 7.11 -15.83
C SER A 33 -7.09 7.52 -14.65
N LYS A 34 -8.30 7.00 -14.56
CA LYS A 34 -9.22 7.29 -13.45
C LYS A 34 -8.65 6.85 -12.10
N ILE A 35 -8.03 5.67 -12.05
CA ILE A 35 -7.41 5.17 -10.83
C ILE A 35 -6.24 6.06 -10.44
N GLU A 36 -5.37 6.41 -11.36
CA GLU A 36 -4.17 7.21 -11.10
C GLU A 36 -4.50 8.65 -10.71
N ARG A 37 -5.64 9.17 -11.15
CA ARG A 37 -6.11 10.51 -10.75
C ARG A 37 -6.90 10.50 -9.44
N GLY A 38 -7.12 9.34 -8.86
CA GLY A 38 -7.90 9.21 -7.63
C GLY A 38 -9.40 9.38 -7.81
N VAL A 39 -9.90 9.35 -9.05
CA VAL A 39 -11.33 9.44 -9.35
C VAL A 39 -12.06 8.16 -8.99
N VAL A 40 -11.38 7.04 -9.15
CA VAL A 40 -11.88 5.70 -8.82
C VAL A 40 -10.90 5.06 -7.85
N SER A 41 -11.42 4.47 -6.78
CA SER A 41 -10.62 3.71 -5.83
C SER A 41 -10.67 2.23 -6.23
N PRO A 42 -9.54 1.61 -6.59
CA PRO A 42 -9.55 0.21 -6.99
C PRO A 42 -9.74 -0.69 -5.76
N SER A 43 -10.38 -1.84 -5.97
CA SER A 43 -10.40 -2.88 -4.95
C SER A 43 -8.99 -3.46 -4.79
N THR A 44 -8.75 -4.13 -3.66
CA THR A 44 -7.50 -4.85 -3.43
C THR A 44 -7.22 -5.86 -4.55
N SER A 45 -8.24 -6.61 -4.98
CA SER A 45 -8.10 -7.57 -6.07
C SER A 45 -7.72 -6.91 -7.39
N THR A 46 -8.31 -5.77 -7.71
CA THR A 46 -7.96 -5.03 -8.92
C THR A 46 -6.52 -4.52 -8.85
N LEU A 47 -6.13 -3.96 -7.72
CA LEU A 47 -4.78 -3.46 -7.53
C LEU A 47 -3.74 -4.58 -7.61
N GLU A 48 -4.00 -5.73 -7.00
CA GLU A 48 -3.15 -6.93 -7.10
C GLU A 48 -2.97 -7.37 -8.55
N ARG A 49 -4.05 -7.36 -9.33
CA ARG A 49 -4.00 -7.72 -10.74
C ARG A 49 -3.13 -6.75 -11.54
N LEU A 50 -3.32 -5.45 -11.32
CA LEU A 50 -2.55 -4.41 -12.02
C LEU A 50 -1.06 -4.49 -11.68
N LEU A 51 -0.73 -4.67 -10.41
CA LEU A 51 0.65 -4.85 -9.99
C LEU A 51 1.22 -6.17 -10.50
N GLY A 52 0.43 -7.23 -10.50
CA GLY A 52 0.85 -8.56 -10.95
C GLY A 52 1.28 -8.59 -12.41
N VAL A 53 0.60 -7.85 -13.28
CA VAL A 53 1.00 -7.79 -14.70
C VAL A 53 2.30 -7.04 -14.93
N MET A 54 2.76 -6.31 -13.92
CA MET A 54 4.07 -5.64 -13.92
C MET A 54 5.13 -6.47 -13.17
N GLY A 55 4.78 -7.66 -12.71
CA GLY A 55 5.70 -8.51 -11.95
C GLY A 55 5.84 -8.12 -10.49
N GLU A 56 4.91 -7.32 -9.97
CA GLU A 56 4.92 -6.89 -8.58
C GLU A 56 3.81 -7.54 -7.78
N ARG A 57 4.03 -7.72 -6.50
CA ARG A 57 3.06 -8.25 -5.56
C ARG A 57 2.62 -7.16 -4.61
N LEU A 58 1.31 -7.06 -4.39
CA LEU A 58 0.77 -6.15 -3.39
C LEU A 58 0.99 -6.74 -2.00
N GLU A 59 1.59 -5.95 -1.13
CA GLU A 59 1.68 -6.26 0.30
C GLU A 59 0.96 -5.18 1.08
N LEU A 60 0.11 -5.60 2.02
CA LEU A 60 -0.67 -4.72 2.86
C LEU A 60 -0.20 -4.84 4.29
N GLY A 61 0.10 -3.71 4.89
CA GLY A 61 0.40 -3.61 6.30
C GLY A 61 -0.63 -2.75 7.00
N ALA A 62 -0.80 -2.96 8.28
CA ALA A 62 -1.66 -2.12 9.10
C ALA A 62 -0.83 -1.52 10.22
N GLN A 63 -1.06 -0.24 10.47
CA GLN A 63 -0.42 0.46 11.58
C GLN A 63 -1.49 0.86 12.58
N PRO A 64 -1.17 0.85 13.90
CA PRO A 64 -2.07 1.43 14.88
C PRO A 64 -2.33 2.90 14.55
N GLY A 65 -3.59 3.25 14.45
CA GLY A 65 -4.01 4.62 14.19
C GLY A 65 -5.03 5.08 15.21
N PRO A 66 -5.39 6.38 15.19
CA PRO A 66 -6.42 6.89 16.08
C PRO A 66 -7.74 6.17 15.82
N ARG A 67 -8.39 5.70 16.90
CA ARG A 67 -9.76 5.24 16.80
C ARG A 67 -10.67 6.46 16.65
N PRO A 68 -11.78 6.36 15.92
CA PRO A 68 -12.64 7.51 15.66
C PRO A 68 -13.09 8.29 16.90
N ASN A 69 -13.21 7.62 18.04
CA ASN A 69 -13.69 8.19 19.30
C ASN A 69 -12.63 8.27 20.39
N GLN A 70 -11.34 8.14 20.05
CA GLN A 70 -10.25 8.23 21.02
C GLN A 70 -9.44 9.51 20.83
N SER A 71 -9.11 10.16 21.92
CA SER A 71 -8.17 11.28 21.90
C SER A 71 -6.73 10.77 21.83
N THR A 72 -5.82 11.64 21.41
CA THR A 72 -4.39 11.33 21.40
C THR A 72 -3.87 10.92 22.78
N GLY A 73 -4.40 11.54 23.85
CA GLY A 73 -4.05 11.21 25.22
C GLY A 73 -4.48 9.81 25.63
N GLU A 74 -5.65 9.35 25.17
CA GLU A 74 -6.13 7.99 25.43
C GLU A 74 -5.27 6.95 24.70
N LEU A 75 -4.92 7.19 23.45
CA LEU A 75 -4.03 6.31 22.70
C LEU A 75 -2.67 6.19 23.35
N ARG A 76 -2.14 7.31 23.85
CA ARG A 76 -0.87 7.33 24.56
C ARG A 76 -0.92 6.52 25.84
N ARG A 77 -2.00 6.65 26.61
CA ARG A 77 -2.21 5.89 27.85
C ARG A 77 -2.34 4.39 27.56
N ASP A 78 -3.06 4.02 26.51
CA ASP A 78 -3.19 2.63 26.09
C ASP A 78 -1.83 2.04 25.73
N TYR A 79 -1.00 2.78 25.00
CA TYR A 79 0.36 2.35 24.67
C TYR A 79 1.24 2.22 25.91
N GLU A 80 1.14 3.16 26.86
CA GLU A 80 1.91 3.15 28.10
C GLU A 80 1.53 1.99 29.02
N ARG A 81 0.32 1.45 28.91
CA ARG A 81 -0.10 0.27 29.66
C ARG A 81 0.52 -1.03 29.15
N LEU A 82 1.05 -1.04 27.95
CA LEU A 82 1.71 -2.23 27.41
C LEU A 82 3.03 -2.45 28.15
N SER A 83 3.38 -3.73 28.36
CA SER A 83 4.70 -4.07 28.86
C SER A 83 5.78 -3.66 27.86
N ALA A 84 7.02 -3.50 28.32
CA ALA A 84 8.12 -3.19 27.43
C ALA A 84 8.27 -4.24 26.32
N GLU A 85 8.04 -5.52 26.67
CA GLU A 85 8.10 -6.64 25.73
C GLU A 85 7.02 -6.52 24.65
N GLU A 86 5.79 -6.18 25.03
CA GLU A 86 4.69 -5.98 24.08
C GLU A 86 4.96 -4.80 23.15
N ARG A 87 5.56 -3.71 23.64
CA ARG A 87 5.93 -2.56 22.82
C ARG A 87 6.99 -2.93 21.79
N VAL A 88 7.99 -3.71 22.19
CA VAL A 88 9.04 -4.18 21.29
C VAL A 88 8.46 -5.11 20.23
N ALA A 89 7.58 -6.03 20.60
CA ALA A 89 6.93 -6.93 19.67
C ALA A 89 6.12 -6.18 18.61
N ARG A 90 5.37 -5.14 18.98
CA ARG A 90 4.63 -4.32 18.04
C ARG A 90 5.55 -3.55 17.09
N ALA A 91 6.62 -2.97 17.61
CA ALA A 91 7.58 -2.23 16.80
C ALA A 91 8.27 -3.17 15.80
N ALA A 92 8.66 -4.37 16.23
CA ALA A 92 9.28 -5.36 15.37
C ALA A 92 8.33 -5.80 14.25
N ALA A 93 7.06 -6.08 14.56
CA ALA A 93 6.06 -6.46 13.57
C ALA A 93 5.85 -5.38 12.50
N LEU A 94 5.78 -4.11 12.90
CA LEU A 94 5.66 -3.00 11.97
C LEU A 94 6.91 -2.84 11.11
N SER A 95 8.09 -2.99 11.68
CA SER A 95 9.35 -2.91 10.95
C SER A 95 9.48 -4.01 9.90
N GLU A 96 9.08 -5.23 10.23
CA GLU A 96 9.07 -6.35 9.28
C GLU A 96 8.14 -6.07 8.10
N ALA A 97 6.93 -5.59 8.35
CA ALA A 97 5.98 -5.24 7.29
C ALA A 97 6.54 -4.17 6.36
N LEU A 98 7.14 -3.12 6.90
CA LEU A 98 7.74 -2.04 6.12
C LEU A 98 8.95 -2.53 5.32
N THR A 99 9.78 -3.38 5.92
CA THR A 99 10.96 -3.96 5.26
C THR A 99 10.54 -4.83 4.09
N THR A 100 9.50 -5.66 4.26
CA THR A 100 8.99 -6.51 3.18
C THR A 100 8.49 -5.69 2.00
N ILE A 101 7.75 -4.61 2.25
CA ILE A 101 7.28 -3.70 1.20
C ILE A 101 8.47 -3.07 0.47
N ALA A 102 9.48 -2.61 1.20
CA ALA A 102 10.66 -2.00 0.62
C ALA A 102 11.45 -2.98 -0.25
N LEU A 103 11.66 -4.20 0.23
CA LEU A 103 12.36 -5.26 -0.51
C LEU A 103 11.62 -5.65 -1.78
N THR A 104 10.29 -5.77 -1.71
CA THR A 104 9.46 -6.06 -2.88
C THR A 104 9.58 -4.95 -3.92
N GLY A 105 9.68 -3.69 -3.48
CA GLY A 105 9.88 -2.56 -4.37
C GLY A 105 11.29 -2.49 -4.99
N GLU A 106 12.30 -3.03 -4.32
CA GLU A 106 13.69 -3.01 -4.79
C GLU A 106 14.03 -4.16 -5.74
N ASP A 107 13.31 -5.26 -5.67
CA ASP A 107 13.55 -6.45 -6.49
C ASP A 107 13.16 -6.30 -7.95
N ASP A 108 12.66 -5.16 -8.30
CA ASP A 108 12.32 -4.81 -9.69
C ASP A 108 13.47 -4.02 -10.34
#